data_6e2f4424a2135d4c75009902b361fd71
#
_entry.id   6e2f4424a2135d4c75009902b361fd71
#
_cell.length_a   1.000
_cell.length_b   1.000
_cell.length_c   1.000
_cell.angle_alpha   90.00
_cell.angle_beta   90.00
_cell.angle_gamma   90.00
#
_symmetry.space_group_name_H-M   'P 1'
#
loop_
_entity.id
_entity.type
_entity.pdbx_description
1 polymer ?
#
loop_
_entity_poly.entity_id
_entity_poly.type
_entity_poly.pdbx_seq_one_letter_code
_entity_poly.pdbx_strand_id
1 'polypeptide(L)'
;MSEEIKKARAIGINHVVLEVGDLDEALAFYAAIFAFERYGRSQSAVFIDLGDQFIQLSLGKTQSADGARHFGLVVDDRDAVRARLADLGVEVFERLNFRDPWGNRIEVVPYDDIQFS
;
A
#
# COMPACT_ATOMS: atom_id res chain seq x y z
N MET A 1 -29.21 -6.88 36.34
CA MET A 1 -27.91 -6.30 35.99
C MET A 1 -27.41 -6.94 34.72
N SER A 2 -26.99 -6.16 33.80
CA SER A 2 -26.46 -6.69 32.56
C SER A 2 -24.95 -6.92 32.69
N GLU A 3 -24.49 -7.97 32.09
CA GLU A 3 -23.07 -8.19 31.97
C GLU A 3 -22.47 -7.20 30.99
N GLU A 4 -21.31 -6.69 31.32
CA GLU A 4 -20.56 -5.90 30.36
C GLU A 4 -19.98 -6.81 29.29
N ILE A 5 -20.17 -6.43 28.05
CA ILE A 5 -19.53 -7.12 26.93
C ILE A 5 -18.10 -6.62 26.84
N LYS A 6 -17.16 -7.55 26.93
CA LYS A 6 -15.76 -7.22 26.84
C LYS A 6 -15.45 -6.69 25.44
N LYS A 7 -14.71 -5.59 25.36
CA LYS A 7 -14.26 -5.03 24.10
C LYS A 7 -12.86 -5.53 23.80
N ALA A 8 -12.66 -5.99 22.58
CA ALA A 8 -11.32 -6.34 22.12
C ALA A 8 -10.56 -5.07 21.76
N ARG A 9 -9.25 -5.14 21.83
CA ARG A 9 -8.39 -4.05 21.36
C ARG A 9 -8.02 -4.29 19.91
N ALA A 10 -8.06 -3.24 19.09
CA ALA A 10 -7.50 -3.29 17.75
C ALA A 10 -5.99 -3.08 17.91
N ILE A 11 -5.19 -4.03 17.45
CA ILE A 11 -3.75 -4.02 17.73
C ILE A 11 -2.90 -3.86 16.48
N GLY A 12 -3.51 -3.75 15.31
CA GLY A 12 -2.73 -3.53 14.10
C GLY A 12 -3.60 -3.67 12.87
N ILE A 13 -2.97 -3.50 11.72
CA ILE A 13 -3.60 -3.64 10.41
C ILE A 13 -3.05 -4.92 9.80
N ASN A 14 -3.94 -5.79 9.32
CA ASN A 14 -3.55 -7.05 8.69
C ASN A 14 -3.22 -6.85 7.22
N HIS A 15 -4.09 -6.15 6.49
CA HIS A 15 -3.88 -5.96 5.05
C HIS A 15 -4.67 -4.76 4.54
N VAL A 16 -4.29 -4.32 3.34
CA VAL A 16 -4.97 -3.28 2.58
C VAL A 16 -5.31 -3.88 1.22
N VAL A 17 -6.51 -3.58 0.73
CA VAL A 17 -6.93 -4.04 -0.61
C VAL A 17 -7.03 -2.83 -1.53
N LEU A 18 -6.35 -2.90 -2.67
CA LEU A 18 -6.35 -1.86 -3.69
C LEU A 18 -6.93 -2.44 -4.97
N GLU A 19 -7.86 -1.70 -5.57
CA GLU A 19 -8.44 -2.12 -6.85
C GLU A 19 -7.54 -1.68 -7.99
N VAL A 20 -7.28 -2.60 -8.92
CA VAL A 20 -6.41 -2.35 -10.06
C VAL A 20 -7.07 -2.87 -11.33
N GLY A 21 -6.66 -2.34 -12.48
CA GLY A 21 -7.25 -2.74 -13.74
C GLY A 21 -6.55 -3.89 -14.44
N ASP A 22 -5.35 -4.24 -14.02
CA ASP A 22 -4.54 -5.31 -14.63
C ASP A 22 -3.54 -5.81 -13.60
N LEU A 23 -3.56 -7.11 -13.33
CA LEU A 23 -2.73 -7.67 -12.26
C LEU A 23 -1.24 -7.67 -12.61
N ASP A 24 -0.89 -8.00 -13.85
CA ASP A 24 0.51 -8.02 -14.26
C ASP A 24 1.10 -6.61 -14.26
N GLU A 25 0.34 -5.65 -14.75
CA GLU A 25 0.78 -4.24 -14.76
C GLU A 25 0.91 -3.72 -13.32
N ALA A 26 -0.03 -4.09 -12.45
CA ALA A 26 0.01 -3.66 -11.06
C ALA A 26 1.23 -4.24 -10.35
N LEU A 27 1.49 -5.53 -10.52
CA LEU A 27 2.65 -6.17 -9.90
C LEU A 27 3.93 -5.53 -10.40
N ALA A 28 4.03 -5.28 -11.71
CA ALA A 28 5.21 -4.64 -12.30
C ALA A 28 5.41 -3.23 -11.76
N PHE A 29 4.34 -2.46 -11.60
CA PHE A 29 4.42 -1.10 -11.06
C PHE A 29 4.97 -1.10 -9.64
N TYR A 30 4.40 -1.91 -8.75
CA TYR A 30 4.85 -1.94 -7.35
C TYR A 30 6.24 -2.55 -7.22
N ALA A 31 6.57 -3.56 -8.02
CA ALA A 31 7.90 -4.16 -8.01
C ALA A 31 8.98 -3.21 -8.53
N ALA A 32 8.62 -2.25 -9.36
CA ALA A 32 9.58 -1.25 -9.85
C ALA A 32 9.91 -0.20 -8.77
N ILE A 33 9.05 -0.04 -7.75
CA ILE A 33 9.24 0.97 -6.70
C ILE A 33 9.78 0.34 -5.42
N PHE A 34 9.25 -0.82 -5.02
CA PHE A 34 9.53 -1.45 -3.74
C PHE A 34 10.15 -2.82 -3.94
N ALA A 35 11.09 -3.15 -3.05
CA ALA A 35 11.63 -4.51 -2.98
C ALA A 35 10.73 -5.36 -2.10
N PHE A 36 10.35 -6.54 -2.57
CA PHE A 36 9.68 -7.54 -1.74
C PHE A 36 10.10 -8.91 -2.22
N GLU A 37 10.23 -9.84 -1.29
CA GLU A 37 10.81 -11.13 -1.60
C GLU A 37 9.79 -12.13 -2.08
N ARG A 38 8.53 -11.99 -1.66
CA ARG A 38 7.50 -12.95 -1.99
C ARG A 38 6.20 -12.25 -2.33
N TYR A 39 5.48 -12.87 -3.23
CA TYR A 39 4.09 -12.52 -3.48
C TYR A 39 3.33 -13.80 -3.81
N GLY A 40 2.03 -13.78 -3.56
CA GLY A 40 1.12 -14.82 -3.98
C GLY A 40 0.22 -14.31 -5.09
N ARG A 41 -0.43 -15.22 -5.79
CA ARG A 41 -1.29 -14.83 -6.91
C ARG A 41 -2.44 -15.80 -7.07
N SER A 42 -3.62 -15.25 -7.36
CA SER A 42 -4.79 -16.00 -7.84
C SER A 42 -5.20 -15.41 -9.18
N GLN A 43 -6.34 -15.87 -9.72
CA GLN A 43 -6.84 -15.32 -10.97
C GLN A 43 -7.32 -13.87 -10.83
N SER A 44 -7.68 -13.45 -9.63
CA SER A 44 -8.29 -12.14 -9.40
C SER A 44 -7.50 -11.23 -8.49
N ALA A 45 -6.38 -11.67 -7.93
CA ALA A 45 -5.62 -10.87 -6.97
C ALA A 45 -4.15 -11.24 -6.95
N VAL A 46 -3.34 -10.25 -6.55
CA VAL A 46 -1.92 -10.44 -6.21
C VAL A 46 -1.75 -10.01 -4.76
N PHE A 47 -1.00 -10.78 -3.97
CA PHE A 47 -0.77 -10.53 -2.56
C PHE A 47 0.72 -10.25 -2.36
N ILE A 48 1.06 -9.03 -1.98
CA ILE A 48 2.44 -8.64 -1.72
C ILE A 48 2.71 -8.83 -0.24
N ASP A 49 3.63 -9.71 0.09
CA ASP A 49 3.97 -10.10 1.47
C ASP A 49 4.88 -9.04 2.09
N LEU A 50 4.45 -8.48 3.22
CA LEU A 50 5.23 -7.52 3.99
C LEU A 50 5.70 -8.10 5.32
N GLY A 51 5.60 -9.42 5.49
CA GLY A 51 5.90 -10.10 6.73
C GLY A 51 4.61 -10.60 7.37
N ASP A 52 4.16 -9.95 8.43
CA ASP A 52 2.90 -10.29 9.09
C ASP A 52 1.71 -9.50 8.55
N GLN A 53 1.93 -8.71 7.50
CA GLN A 53 0.91 -7.91 6.83
C GLN A 53 1.06 -8.10 5.32
N PHE A 54 0.07 -7.68 4.55
CA PHE A 54 0.19 -7.76 3.10
C PHE A 54 -0.64 -6.69 2.41
N ILE A 55 -0.28 -6.41 1.15
CA ILE A 55 -1.08 -5.58 0.25
C ILE A 55 -1.71 -6.52 -0.76
N GLN A 56 -3.02 -6.42 -0.92
CA GLN A 56 -3.76 -7.18 -1.92
C GLN A 56 -4.13 -6.27 -3.07
N LEU A 57 -3.69 -6.61 -4.28
CA LEU A 57 -4.06 -5.92 -5.50
C LEU A 57 -5.18 -6.75 -6.14
N SER A 58 -6.39 -6.22 -6.15
CA SER A 58 -7.58 -6.96 -6.61
C SER A 58 -8.01 -6.44 -7.97
N LEU A 59 -8.26 -7.37 -8.88
CA LEU A 59 -8.71 -7.03 -10.22
C LEU A 59 -10.14 -6.51 -10.18
N GLY A 60 -10.38 -5.38 -10.84
CA GLY A 60 -11.69 -4.74 -10.88
C GLY A 60 -11.56 -3.31 -10.41
N LYS A 61 -12.08 -2.37 -11.18
CA LYS A 61 -11.94 -0.94 -10.88
C LYS A 61 -13.33 -0.37 -10.72
N THR A 62 -13.85 -0.39 -9.49
CA THR A 62 -15.17 0.13 -9.18
C THR A 62 -15.12 1.48 -8.46
N GLN A 63 -13.97 1.84 -7.90
CA GLN A 63 -13.81 3.09 -7.16
C GLN A 63 -13.19 4.16 -8.04
N SER A 64 -13.54 5.41 -7.75
CA SER A 64 -12.84 6.55 -8.35
C SER A 64 -11.46 6.70 -7.73
N ALA A 65 -10.59 7.49 -8.39
CA ALA A 65 -9.26 7.77 -7.85
C ALA A 65 -9.36 8.42 -6.46
N ASP A 66 -8.41 8.09 -5.60
CA ASP A 66 -8.38 8.64 -4.25
C ASP A 66 -8.07 10.14 -4.28
N GLY A 67 -8.84 10.90 -3.51
CA GLY A 67 -8.50 12.29 -3.23
C GLY A 67 -7.66 12.36 -1.97
N ALA A 68 -8.30 12.62 -0.83
CA ALA A 68 -7.60 12.67 0.45
C ALA A 68 -7.36 11.28 1.04
N ARG A 69 -8.17 10.30 0.69
CA ARG A 69 -8.04 8.96 1.24
C ARG A 69 -6.75 8.32 0.76
N HIS A 70 -5.97 7.77 1.70
CA HIS A 70 -4.72 7.11 1.40
C HIS A 70 -4.33 6.21 2.57
N PHE A 71 -3.29 5.42 2.39
CA PHE A 71 -2.69 4.71 3.51
C PHE A 71 -1.18 4.97 3.51
N GLY A 72 -0.57 4.80 4.68
CA GLY A 72 0.87 4.98 4.85
C GLY A 72 1.60 3.66 4.75
N LEU A 73 2.66 3.63 3.96
CA LEU A 73 3.52 2.48 3.79
C LEU A 73 4.89 2.81 4.34
N VAL A 74 5.32 2.07 5.35
CA VAL A 74 6.60 2.31 6.00
C VAL A 74 7.70 1.61 5.22
N VAL A 75 8.78 2.34 4.93
CA VAL A 75 9.91 1.82 4.17
C VAL A 75 11.20 2.02 4.95
N ASP A 76 12.19 1.23 4.64
CA ASP A 76 13.52 1.35 5.23
C ASP A 76 14.39 2.41 4.55
N ASP A 77 14.06 2.80 3.31
CA ASP A 77 14.85 3.77 2.55
C ASP A 77 13.92 4.63 1.69
N ARG A 78 13.48 5.75 2.26
CA ARG A 78 12.58 6.67 1.57
C ARG A 78 13.23 7.30 0.34
N ASP A 79 14.52 7.58 0.41
CA ASP A 79 15.23 8.21 -0.72
C ASP A 79 15.29 7.28 -1.93
N ALA A 80 15.42 5.97 -1.70
CA ALA A 80 15.37 4.99 -2.77
C ALA A 80 14.01 4.99 -3.45
N VAL A 81 12.93 5.10 -2.69
CA VAL A 81 11.57 5.19 -3.24
C VAL A 81 11.44 6.45 -4.09
N ARG A 82 11.89 7.58 -3.57
CA ARG A 82 11.82 8.86 -4.31
C ARG A 82 12.56 8.76 -5.63
N ALA A 83 13.73 8.15 -5.63
CA ALA A 83 14.52 8.00 -6.86
C ALA A 83 13.83 7.11 -7.88
N ARG A 84 13.19 6.02 -7.43
CA ARG A 84 12.46 5.14 -8.34
C ARG A 84 11.24 5.83 -8.93
N LEU A 85 10.50 6.57 -8.11
CA LEU A 85 9.34 7.31 -8.61
C LEU A 85 9.74 8.34 -9.66
N ALA A 86 10.85 9.05 -9.44
CA ALA A 86 11.38 10.00 -10.41
C ALA A 86 11.78 9.31 -11.71
N ASP A 87 12.45 8.16 -11.61
CA ASP A 87 12.87 7.38 -12.76
C ASP A 87 11.68 6.90 -13.59
N LEU A 88 10.58 6.57 -12.93
CA LEU A 88 9.36 6.10 -13.59
C LEU A 88 8.47 7.24 -14.08
N GLY A 89 8.81 8.49 -13.78
CA GLY A 89 8.00 9.63 -14.14
C GLY A 89 6.71 9.74 -13.38
N VAL A 90 6.65 9.17 -12.17
CA VAL A 90 5.45 9.20 -11.33
C VAL A 90 5.45 10.50 -10.53
N GLU A 91 4.33 11.23 -10.56
CA GLU A 91 4.19 12.47 -9.83
C GLU A 91 4.20 12.21 -8.32
N VAL A 92 5.00 12.99 -7.60
CA VAL A 92 5.07 12.98 -6.14
C VAL A 92 4.49 14.29 -5.64
N PHE A 93 3.64 14.23 -4.62
CA PHE A 93 3.03 15.41 -4.06
C PHE A 93 3.01 15.33 -2.54
N GLU A 94 2.86 16.50 -1.89
CA GLU A 94 2.95 16.67 -0.45
C GLU A 94 4.27 16.07 0.06
N ARG A 95 4.28 15.30 1.15
CA ARG A 95 5.52 14.74 1.68
C ARG A 95 6.12 13.77 0.67
N LEU A 96 5.65 12.54 0.67
CA LEU A 96 6.01 11.57 -0.36
C LEU A 96 4.77 10.73 -0.62
N ASN A 97 3.83 11.35 -1.35
CA ASN A 97 2.60 10.71 -1.79
C ASN A 97 2.68 10.51 -3.28
N PHE A 98 2.13 9.41 -3.73
CA PHE A 98 1.98 9.15 -5.16
C PHE A 98 0.71 8.34 -5.39
N ARG A 99 0.29 8.26 -6.66
CA ARG A 99 -0.84 7.41 -7.06
C ARG A 99 -0.34 6.34 -8.00
N ASP A 100 -0.90 5.15 -7.86
CA ASP A 100 -0.68 4.11 -8.85
C ASP A 100 -1.49 4.43 -10.13
N PRO A 101 -1.35 3.64 -11.22
CA PRO A 101 -2.06 3.96 -12.47
C PRO A 101 -3.59 3.97 -12.34
N TRP A 102 -4.14 3.40 -11.28
CA TRP A 102 -5.59 3.33 -11.08
C TRP A 102 -6.09 4.31 -10.02
N GLY A 103 -5.20 5.18 -9.55
CA GLY A 103 -5.59 6.25 -8.64
C GLY A 103 -5.53 5.90 -7.17
N ASN A 104 -5.00 4.73 -6.79
CA ASN A 104 -4.79 4.42 -5.38
C ASN A 104 -3.65 5.28 -4.85
N ARG A 105 -3.90 6.00 -3.76
CA ARG A 105 -2.93 6.94 -3.19
C ARG A 105 -2.19 6.32 -2.03
N ILE A 106 -0.88 6.38 -2.09
CA ILE A 106 0.02 5.83 -1.08
C ILE A 106 0.92 6.95 -0.56
N GLU A 107 1.04 7.05 0.75
CA GLU A 107 2.04 7.89 1.40
C GLU A 107 3.19 7.02 1.89
N VAL A 108 4.41 7.36 1.52
CA VAL A 108 5.59 6.62 1.94
C VAL A 108 6.19 7.29 3.17
N VAL A 109 6.40 6.51 4.22
CA VAL A 109 6.86 6.99 5.51
C VAL A 109 8.16 6.27 5.86
N PRO A 110 9.23 6.97 6.20
CA PRO A 110 10.46 6.29 6.62
C PRO A 110 10.28 5.66 8.00
N TYR A 111 10.99 4.57 8.24
CA TYR A 111 10.84 3.83 9.49
C TYR A 111 11.14 4.70 10.71
N ASP A 112 12.10 5.60 10.63
CA ASP A 112 12.50 6.46 11.75
C ASP A 112 11.53 7.62 12.00
N ASP A 113 10.48 7.74 11.20
CA ASP A 113 9.48 8.80 11.33
C ASP A 113 8.11 8.22 11.69
N ILE A 114 8.09 7.08 12.34
CA ILE A 114 6.85 6.44 12.79
C ILE A 114 6.27 7.24 13.94
N GLN A 115 4.98 7.54 13.84
CA GLN A 115 4.32 8.47 14.75
C GLN A 115 4.21 7.94 16.18
N PHE A 116 4.12 6.64 16.37
CA PHE A 116 3.86 6.03 17.67
C PHE A 116 4.97 5.10 18.12
N SER A 117 6.16 5.37 17.72
CA SER A 117 7.31 4.55 18.11
C SER A 117 7.70 4.77 19.57
#